data_312b0fac85900d99e5c309c90f9794b1
#
_entry.id   312b0fac85900d99e5c309c90f9794b1
#
_cell.length_a   1.000
_cell.length_b   1.000
_cell.length_c   1.000
_cell.angle_alpha   90.00
_cell.angle_beta   90.00
_cell.angle_gamma   90.00
#
_symmetry.space_group_name_H-M   'P 1'
#
loop_
_entity.id
_entity.type
_entity.pdbx_description
1 polymer ?
#
loop_
_entity_poly.entity_id
_entity_poly.type
_entity_poly.pdbx_seq_one_letter_code
_entity_poly.pdbx_strand_id
1 'polypeptide(L)'
;MVLERLPYAIPQAHERIIGERPLLHEEKILSLYEGHAAVYVRGKAGAEVEFGSQLLLGESASGVIVDWELGCGNPQADTQMLGRSLERLQHSVGGPAIRQVAGDRGFDSQPNRDRLENSRIYNAICPKSPRELKKKMQEGEFVELQQRRSQTEARLAIFKNGFLGSPLMSQGYGNQSREVAWSVLAHNLWVIARLPQGEVRALADAS
;
A
#
# COMPACT_ATOMS: atom_id res chain seq x y z
N MET A 1 17.58 21.45 -5.37
CA MET A 1 17.22 20.26 -4.57
C MET A 1 18.41 19.64 -3.84
N VAL A 2 19.48 19.14 -4.53
CA VAL A 2 20.67 18.62 -3.80
C VAL A 2 21.36 19.71 -2.99
N LEU A 3 21.60 20.89 -3.60
CA LEU A 3 22.26 22.03 -2.96
C LEU A 3 21.48 22.57 -1.74
N GLU A 4 20.17 22.47 -1.72
CA GLU A 4 19.33 22.88 -0.59
C GLU A 4 19.49 21.95 0.62
N ARG A 5 19.85 20.69 0.39
CA ARG A 5 19.98 19.67 1.44
C ARG A 5 21.39 19.47 1.93
N LEU A 6 22.37 19.83 1.13
CA LEU A 6 23.78 19.71 1.50
C LEU A 6 24.10 20.38 2.84
N PRO A 7 23.62 21.61 3.13
CA PRO A 7 23.88 22.28 4.41
C PRO A 7 23.38 21.49 5.64
N TYR A 8 22.40 20.63 5.47
CA TYR A 8 21.87 19.79 6.56
C TYR A 8 22.55 18.41 6.61
N ALA A 9 22.98 17.88 5.46
CA ALA A 9 23.66 16.59 5.38
C ALA A 9 25.10 16.66 5.92
N ILE A 10 25.80 17.79 5.76
CA ILE A 10 27.17 17.97 6.25
C ILE A 10 27.22 17.89 7.78
N PRO A 11 26.41 18.63 8.58
CA PRO A 11 26.37 18.46 10.02
C PRO A 11 26.00 17.04 10.46
N GLN A 12 25.05 16.41 9.76
CA GLN A 12 24.67 15.04 10.03
C GLN A 12 25.85 14.07 9.88
N ALA A 13 26.62 14.20 8.82
CA ALA A 13 27.80 13.39 8.59
C ALA A 13 28.88 13.65 9.67
N HIS A 14 29.09 14.90 10.03
CA HIS A 14 30.02 15.31 11.08
C HIS A 14 29.65 14.70 12.45
N GLU A 15 28.37 14.81 12.85
CA GLU A 15 27.88 14.25 14.11
C GLU A 15 28.06 12.73 14.17
N ARG A 16 27.80 12.02 13.06
CA ARG A 16 27.91 10.56 13.01
C ARG A 16 29.35 10.06 12.95
N ILE A 17 30.21 10.75 12.20
CA ILE A 17 31.58 10.25 11.90
C ILE A 17 32.59 10.78 12.91
N ILE A 18 32.49 12.05 13.28
CA ILE A 18 33.45 12.70 14.16
C ILE A 18 32.89 12.81 15.59
N GLY A 19 31.61 13.15 15.74
CA GLY A 19 30.93 13.24 17.02
C GLY A 19 30.55 11.92 17.65
N GLU A 20 30.57 10.81 16.88
CA GLU A 20 30.14 9.45 17.29
C GLU A 20 28.74 9.43 17.91
N ARG A 21 27.88 10.41 17.57
CA ARG A 21 26.54 10.55 18.13
C ARG A 21 25.48 9.90 17.24
N PRO A 22 24.58 9.06 17.78
CA PRO A 22 23.44 8.56 17.03
C PRO A 22 22.44 9.71 16.80
N LEU A 23 22.02 9.90 15.53
CA LEU A 23 20.96 10.85 15.17
C LEU A 23 19.58 10.20 15.35
N LEU A 24 18.61 10.99 15.74
CA LEU A 24 17.22 10.58 15.76
C LEU A 24 16.73 10.25 14.33
N HIS A 25 15.80 9.31 14.20
CA HIS A 25 15.30 8.88 12.90
C HIS A 25 14.71 10.04 12.08
N GLU A 26 14.07 10.97 12.75
CA GLU A 26 13.41 12.14 12.17
C GLU A 26 14.38 13.18 11.60
N GLU A 27 15.62 13.19 12.12
CA GLU A 27 16.66 14.14 11.71
C GLU A 27 17.52 13.61 10.56
N LYS A 28 17.35 12.33 10.18
CA LYS A 28 18.20 11.72 9.18
C LYS A 28 17.80 12.11 7.75
N ILE A 29 18.75 12.71 7.05
CA ILE A 29 18.67 12.82 5.59
C ILE A 29 19.14 11.50 4.99
N LEU A 30 18.21 10.75 4.43
CA LEU A 30 18.46 9.41 3.88
C LEU A 30 18.96 9.47 2.44
N SER A 31 18.53 10.48 1.70
CA SER A 31 18.92 10.71 0.32
C SER A 31 19.00 12.21 0.03
N LEU A 32 20.07 12.61 -0.67
CA LEU A 32 20.20 13.97 -1.18
C LEU A 32 19.28 14.21 -2.39
N TYR A 33 18.92 13.15 -3.10
CA TYR A 33 18.12 13.21 -4.31
C TYR A 33 16.62 13.00 -4.03
N GLU A 34 16.29 12.03 -3.17
CA GLU A 34 14.93 11.63 -2.84
C GLU A 34 14.59 11.98 -1.38
N GLY A 35 14.10 13.18 -1.17
CA GLY A 35 13.83 13.69 0.18
C GLY A 35 12.65 13.10 0.89
N HIS A 36 11.83 12.37 0.16
CA HIS A 36 10.68 11.65 0.68
C HIS A 36 10.98 10.15 0.91
N ALA A 37 12.19 9.68 0.56
CA ALA A 37 12.59 8.32 0.86
C ALA A 37 12.59 8.08 2.37
N ALA A 38 11.99 6.98 2.79
CA ALA A 38 11.88 6.57 4.18
C ALA A 38 12.62 5.26 4.43
N VAL A 39 12.91 5.00 5.70
CA VAL A 39 13.47 3.74 6.18
C VAL A 39 12.35 2.86 6.66
N TYR A 40 12.28 1.63 6.14
CA TYR A 40 11.36 0.62 6.60
C TYR A 40 12.11 -0.49 7.33
N VAL A 41 11.89 -0.61 8.63
CA VAL A 41 12.42 -1.73 9.43
C VAL A 41 11.44 -2.89 9.33
N ARG A 42 11.81 -3.94 8.60
CA ARG A 42 10.89 -5.06 8.36
C ARG A 42 11.14 -6.29 9.21
N GLY A 43 12.27 -6.38 9.91
CA GLY A 43 12.61 -7.54 10.74
C GLY A 43 12.58 -8.89 10.01
N LYS A 44 12.72 -8.91 8.68
CA LYS A 44 12.77 -10.13 7.87
C LYS A 44 14.20 -10.59 7.69
N ALA A 45 14.41 -11.92 7.66
CA ALA A 45 15.69 -12.51 7.34
C ALA A 45 16.17 -12.04 5.95
N GLY A 46 17.34 -11.39 5.89
CA GLY A 46 17.97 -10.93 4.65
C GLY A 46 18.01 -9.41 4.41
N ALA A 47 17.10 -8.63 4.99
CA ALA A 47 17.17 -7.17 4.97
C ALA A 47 16.44 -6.61 6.19
N GLU A 48 17.19 -6.16 7.19
CA GLU A 48 16.62 -5.50 8.37
C GLU A 48 16.00 -4.13 8.01
N VAL A 49 16.54 -3.48 6.99
CA VAL A 49 16.18 -2.12 6.61
C VAL A 49 16.02 -2.03 5.09
N GLU A 50 14.89 -1.54 4.65
CA GLU A 50 14.60 -1.19 3.26
C GLU A 50 14.45 0.32 3.13
N PHE A 51 14.92 0.89 2.01
CA PHE A 51 14.75 2.30 1.66
C PHE A 51 13.75 2.40 0.53
N GLY A 52 12.84 3.37 0.59
CA GLY A 52 11.90 3.60 -0.48
C GLY A 52 10.66 4.36 -0.07
N SER A 53 9.61 4.22 -0.87
CA SER A 53 8.28 4.75 -0.60
C SER A 53 7.29 3.60 -0.40
N GLN A 54 6.38 3.77 0.56
CA GLN A 54 5.30 2.82 0.81
C GLN A 54 4.26 2.96 -0.31
N LEU A 55 3.80 1.84 -0.85
CA LEU A 55 2.72 1.80 -1.82
C LEU A 55 1.58 0.93 -1.30
N LEU A 56 0.42 1.54 -1.08
CA LEU A 56 -0.84 0.84 -0.86
C LEU A 56 -1.49 0.57 -2.21
N LEU A 57 -2.03 -0.63 -2.39
CA LEU A 57 -2.87 -1.00 -3.52
C LEU A 57 -4.14 -1.67 -3.01
N GLY A 58 -5.29 -1.15 -3.45
CA GLY A 58 -6.60 -1.76 -3.26
C GLY A 58 -7.03 -2.47 -4.54
N GLU A 59 -7.32 -3.76 -4.46
CA GLU A 59 -7.68 -4.59 -5.61
C GLU A 59 -9.12 -5.07 -5.48
N SER A 60 -9.88 -5.00 -6.57
CA SER A 60 -11.22 -5.57 -6.66
C SER A 60 -11.18 -7.10 -6.78
N ALA A 61 -12.35 -7.70 -6.71
CA ALA A 61 -12.53 -9.12 -6.93
C ALA A 61 -12.03 -9.61 -8.29
N SER A 62 -12.11 -8.82 -9.33
CA SER A 62 -11.64 -9.13 -10.68
C SER A 62 -10.16 -8.88 -10.92
N GLY A 63 -9.42 -8.38 -9.93
CA GLY A 63 -8.00 -8.06 -10.05
C GLY A 63 -7.71 -6.64 -10.55
N VAL A 64 -8.72 -5.82 -10.73
CA VAL A 64 -8.57 -4.40 -11.08
C VAL A 64 -8.13 -3.61 -9.86
N ILE A 65 -7.09 -2.81 -9.97
CA ILE A 65 -6.65 -1.89 -8.91
C ILE A 65 -7.63 -0.72 -8.89
N VAL A 66 -8.40 -0.61 -7.81
CA VAL A 66 -9.47 0.39 -7.63
C VAL A 66 -9.03 1.57 -6.77
N ASP A 67 -7.98 1.42 -6.00
CA ASP A 67 -7.37 2.48 -5.21
C ASP A 67 -5.88 2.26 -5.04
N TRP A 68 -5.13 3.36 -4.94
CA TRP A 68 -3.72 3.31 -4.64
C TRP A 68 -3.26 4.58 -3.93
N GLU A 69 -2.20 4.45 -3.13
CA GLU A 69 -1.57 5.57 -2.43
C GLU A 69 -0.07 5.35 -2.33
N LEU A 70 0.71 6.28 -2.89
CA LEU A 70 2.16 6.32 -2.69
C LEU A 70 2.45 7.16 -1.45
N GLY A 71 3.10 6.57 -0.46
CA GLY A 71 3.52 7.25 0.76
C GLY A 71 4.62 8.28 0.48
N CYS A 72 4.58 9.38 1.21
CA CYS A 72 5.58 10.45 1.15
C CYS A 72 6.21 10.65 2.53
N GLY A 73 7.53 10.49 2.63
CA GLY A 73 8.24 10.62 3.90
C GLY A 73 8.08 9.42 4.83
N ASN A 74 7.98 9.68 6.13
CA ASN A 74 7.94 8.62 7.15
C ASN A 74 6.85 7.58 6.90
N PRO A 75 7.14 6.28 7.14
CA PRO A 75 6.17 5.21 6.97
C PRO A 75 4.91 5.48 7.78
N GLN A 76 3.78 5.39 7.12
CA GLN A 76 2.49 5.49 7.78
C GLN A 76 2.04 4.10 8.23
N ALA A 77 1.28 4.05 9.32
CA ALA A 77 0.70 2.79 9.75
C ALA A 77 -0.31 2.29 8.72
N ASP A 78 -0.24 1.00 8.36
CA ASP A 78 -1.18 0.37 7.42
C ASP A 78 -2.64 0.60 7.82
N THR A 79 -2.91 0.65 9.13
CA THR A 79 -4.23 0.94 9.68
C THR A 79 -4.78 2.32 9.27
N GLN A 80 -3.92 3.32 9.15
CA GLN A 80 -4.32 4.67 8.72
C GLN A 80 -4.52 4.73 7.19
N MET A 81 -3.69 4.01 6.44
CA MET A 81 -3.80 3.95 4.99
C MET A 81 -5.13 3.31 4.55
N LEU A 82 -5.58 2.24 5.23
CA LEU A 82 -6.88 1.62 4.94
C LEU A 82 -8.04 2.60 5.15
N GLY A 83 -8.01 3.37 6.23
CA GLY A 83 -9.07 4.37 6.50
C GLY A 83 -9.22 5.37 5.36
N ARG A 84 -8.10 5.93 4.88
CA ARG A 84 -8.11 6.87 3.74
C ARG A 84 -8.51 6.22 2.42
N SER A 85 -8.07 4.97 2.20
CA SER A 85 -8.47 4.20 1.02
C SER A 85 -9.98 4.02 0.95
N LEU A 86 -10.61 3.62 2.06
CA LEU A 86 -12.05 3.48 2.14
C LEU A 86 -12.78 4.81 1.92
N GLU A 87 -12.27 5.91 2.46
CA GLU A 87 -12.82 7.24 2.23
C GLU A 87 -12.76 7.65 0.75
N ARG A 88 -11.62 7.45 0.09
CA ARG A 88 -11.49 7.74 -1.35
C ARG A 88 -12.47 6.92 -2.19
N LEU A 89 -12.56 5.63 -1.91
CA LEU A 89 -13.46 4.72 -2.64
C LEU A 89 -14.94 5.07 -2.42
N GLN A 90 -15.33 5.48 -1.22
CA GLN A 90 -16.71 5.91 -0.92
C GLN A 90 -17.08 7.24 -1.58
N HIS A 91 -16.10 8.14 -1.79
CA HIS A 91 -16.32 9.44 -2.41
C HIS A 91 -16.09 9.46 -3.93
N SER A 92 -15.58 8.37 -4.51
CA SER A 92 -15.41 8.30 -5.97
C SER A 92 -16.77 8.24 -6.66
N VAL A 93 -16.94 9.11 -7.65
CA VAL A 93 -18.17 9.18 -8.47
C VAL A 93 -18.31 7.86 -9.24
N GLY A 94 -19.45 7.19 -9.05
CA GLY A 94 -19.70 5.89 -9.69
C GLY A 94 -18.88 4.72 -9.11
N GLY A 95 -18.24 4.92 -7.95
CA GLY A 95 -17.49 3.85 -7.29
C GLY A 95 -18.39 2.68 -6.90
N PRO A 96 -17.92 1.43 -7.07
CA PRO A 96 -18.68 0.25 -6.71
C PRO A 96 -18.95 0.24 -5.20
N ALA A 97 -20.14 -0.18 -4.80
CA ALA A 97 -20.47 -0.37 -3.39
C ALA A 97 -19.51 -1.42 -2.78
N ILE A 98 -18.69 -1.00 -1.84
CA ILE A 98 -17.78 -1.90 -1.13
C ILE A 98 -18.63 -2.78 -0.20
N ARG A 99 -18.64 -4.07 -0.44
CA ARG A 99 -19.39 -5.04 0.38
C ARG A 99 -18.51 -5.76 1.40
N GLN A 100 -17.23 -5.93 1.07
CA GLN A 100 -16.28 -6.70 1.86
C GLN A 100 -14.86 -6.20 1.65
N VAL A 101 -14.04 -6.29 2.70
CA VAL A 101 -12.63 -5.92 2.68
C VAL A 101 -11.80 -7.02 3.29
N ALA A 102 -10.83 -7.54 2.53
CA ALA A 102 -9.82 -8.47 3.02
C ALA A 102 -8.45 -7.78 3.11
N GLY A 103 -7.70 -8.10 4.13
CA GLY A 103 -6.38 -7.53 4.37
C GLY A 103 -5.53 -8.41 5.28
N ASP A 104 -4.25 -8.07 5.40
CA ASP A 104 -3.37 -8.72 6.35
C ASP A 104 -3.53 -8.15 7.77
N ARG A 105 -2.74 -8.68 8.73
CA ARG A 105 -2.78 -8.23 10.12
C ARG A 105 -2.36 -6.78 10.32
N GLY A 106 -1.60 -6.22 9.40
CA GLY A 106 -1.15 -4.82 9.47
C GLY A 106 -2.32 -3.85 9.52
N PHE A 107 -3.41 -4.18 8.81
CA PHE A 107 -4.61 -3.34 8.73
C PHE A 107 -5.57 -3.51 9.91
N ASP A 108 -5.39 -4.53 10.79
CA ASP A 108 -6.28 -4.79 11.90
C ASP A 108 -6.11 -3.78 13.03
N SER A 109 -7.16 -3.01 13.30
CA SER A 109 -7.26 -2.07 14.41
C SER A 109 -8.72 -1.85 14.79
N GLN A 110 -8.96 -1.45 16.06
CA GLN A 110 -10.32 -1.17 16.50
C GLN A 110 -11.00 -0.07 15.65
N PRO A 111 -10.34 1.07 15.33
CA PRO A 111 -10.95 2.08 14.48
C PRO A 111 -11.35 1.56 13.08
N ASN A 112 -10.56 0.65 12.50
CA ASN A 112 -10.91 0.06 11.20
C ASN A 112 -12.07 -0.93 11.32
N ARG A 113 -12.14 -1.71 12.39
CA ARG A 113 -13.27 -2.60 12.67
C ARG A 113 -14.56 -1.81 12.80
N ASP A 114 -14.55 -0.77 13.63
CA ASP A 114 -15.71 0.11 13.87
C ASP A 114 -16.14 0.80 12.57
N ARG A 115 -15.19 1.26 11.75
CA ARG A 115 -15.47 1.89 10.45
C ARG A 115 -16.17 0.92 9.49
N LEU A 116 -15.66 -0.31 9.36
CA LEU A 116 -16.25 -1.33 8.48
C LEU A 116 -17.64 -1.74 8.96
N GLU A 117 -17.83 -1.91 10.27
CA GLU A 117 -19.11 -2.23 10.87
C GLU A 117 -20.15 -1.13 10.64
N ASN A 118 -19.78 0.12 10.93
CA ASN A 118 -20.65 1.29 10.70
C ASN A 118 -21.05 1.46 9.23
N SER A 119 -20.16 1.10 8.31
CA SER A 119 -20.40 1.12 6.86
C SER A 119 -21.09 -0.15 6.34
N ARG A 120 -21.40 -1.11 7.20
CA ARG A 120 -21.97 -2.43 6.85
C ARG A 120 -21.12 -3.20 5.84
N ILE A 121 -19.81 -3.07 5.94
CA ILE A 121 -18.82 -3.76 5.10
C ILE A 121 -18.33 -4.98 5.86
N TYR A 122 -18.37 -6.16 5.22
CA TYR A 122 -17.85 -7.37 5.83
C TYR A 122 -16.34 -7.28 6.04
N ASN A 123 -15.92 -7.47 7.30
CA ASN A 123 -14.53 -7.39 7.69
C ASN A 123 -13.83 -8.75 7.60
N ALA A 124 -13.08 -8.96 6.52
CA ALA A 124 -12.21 -10.11 6.34
C ALA A 124 -10.73 -9.79 6.53
N ILE A 125 -10.39 -8.73 7.27
CA ILE A 125 -9.00 -8.44 7.68
C ILE A 125 -8.55 -9.52 8.67
N CYS A 126 -7.32 -10.02 8.49
CA CYS A 126 -6.75 -11.02 9.40
C CYS A 126 -6.56 -10.43 10.79
N PRO A 127 -7.23 -10.95 11.85
CA PRO A 127 -7.10 -10.41 13.20
C PRO A 127 -5.69 -10.60 13.76
N LYS A 128 -5.23 -9.62 14.58
CA LYS A 128 -3.99 -9.74 15.35
C LYS A 128 -4.10 -10.80 16.45
N SER A 129 -5.28 -10.93 17.05
CA SER A 129 -5.56 -11.89 18.12
C SER A 129 -5.69 -13.32 17.57
N PRO A 130 -4.85 -14.29 18.02
CA PRO A 130 -4.99 -15.68 17.61
C PRO A 130 -6.35 -16.29 17.97
N ARG A 131 -6.95 -15.83 19.08
CA ARG A 131 -8.27 -16.27 19.54
C ARG A 131 -9.38 -15.83 18.57
N GLU A 132 -9.31 -14.59 18.11
CA GLU A 132 -10.27 -14.05 17.13
C GLU A 132 -10.06 -14.70 15.76
N LEU A 133 -8.81 -14.90 15.35
CA LEU A 133 -8.50 -15.60 14.11
C LEU A 133 -9.11 -17.02 14.10
N LYS A 134 -8.98 -17.76 15.21
CA LYS A 134 -9.56 -19.10 15.32
C LYS A 134 -11.08 -19.08 15.17
N LYS A 135 -11.77 -18.04 15.66
CA LYS A 135 -13.21 -17.86 15.47
C LYS A 135 -13.53 -17.52 14.00
N LYS A 136 -12.81 -16.56 13.42
CA LYS A 136 -12.99 -16.13 12.02
C LYS A 136 -12.74 -17.27 11.03
N MET A 137 -11.82 -18.16 11.30
CA MET A 137 -11.55 -19.34 10.48
C MET A 137 -12.72 -20.35 10.43
N GLN A 138 -13.74 -20.20 11.25
CA GLN A 138 -14.97 -20.99 11.19
C GLN A 138 -16.01 -20.39 10.22
N GLU A 139 -15.82 -19.13 9.79
CA GLU A 139 -16.66 -18.44 8.83
C GLU A 139 -16.17 -18.77 7.42
N GLY A 140 -16.99 -19.47 6.61
CA GLY A 140 -16.62 -19.87 5.24
C GLY A 140 -16.26 -18.70 4.36
N GLU A 141 -17.00 -17.57 4.45
CA GLU A 141 -16.72 -16.34 3.72
C GLU A 141 -15.35 -15.75 4.07
N PHE A 142 -14.98 -15.76 5.36
CA PHE A 142 -13.66 -15.30 5.77
C PHE A 142 -12.53 -16.13 5.17
N VAL A 143 -12.69 -17.47 5.19
CA VAL A 143 -11.68 -18.40 4.66
C VAL A 143 -11.52 -18.20 3.15
N GLU A 144 -12.61 -18.07 2.42
CA GLU A 144 -12.59 -17.83 0.97
C GLU A 144 -11.87 -16.50 0.63
N LEU A 145 -12.21 -15.42 1.32
CA LEU A 145 -11.58 -14.12 1.12
C LEU A 145 -10.10 -14.10 1.47
N GLN A 146 -9.69 -14.81 2.53
CA GLN A 146 -8.27 -14.94 2.89
C GLN A 146 -7.49 -15.83 1.91
N GLN A 147 -8.09 -16.88 1.37
CA GLN A 147 -7.49 -17.67 0.29
C GLN A 147 -7.29 -16.83 -0.97
N ARG A 148 -8.29 -16.01 -1.30
CA ARG A 148 -8.20 -15.08 -2.42
C ARG A 148 -7.12 -14.01 -2.20
N ARG A 149 -6.98 -13.48 -0.98
CA ARG A 149 -5.91 -12.55 -0.61
C ARG A 149 -4.52 -13.15 -0.87
N SER A 150 -4.32 -14.44 -0.67
CA SER A 150 -3.02 -15.07 -0.96
C SER A 150 -2.63 -14.97 -2.45
N GLN A 151 -3.60 -14.93 -3.34
CA GLN A 151 -3.37 -14.69 -4.77
C GLN A 151 -2.96 -13.24 -5.07
N THR A 152 -3.33 -12.30 -4.21
CA THR A 152 -2.96 -10.88 -4.35
C THR A 152 -1.45 -10.69 -4.25
N GLU A 153 -0.73 -11.49 -3.47
CA GLU A 153 0.74 -11.44 -3.41
C GLU A 153 1.38 -11.74 -4.77
N ALA A 154 0.87 -12.76 -5.49
CA ALA A 154 1.33 -13.08 -6.83
C ALA A 154 1.02 -11.95 -7.83
N ARG A 155 -0.17 -11.35 -7.73
CA ARG A 155 -0.58 -10.22 -8.58
C ARG A 155 0.24 -8.97 -8.29
N LEU A 156 0.55 -8.70 -7.02
CA LEU A 156 1.47 -7.63 -6.64
C LEU A 156 2.87 -7.82 -7.24
N ALA A 157 3.36 -9.06 -7.29
CA ALA A 157 4.62 -9.37 -7.95
C ALA A 157 4.54 -9.11 -9.48
N ILE A 158 3.43 -9.48 -10.13
CA ILE A 158 3.18 -9.17 -11.54
C ILE A 158 3.14 -7.66 -11.77
N PHE A 159 2.40 -6.92 -10.93
CA PHE A 159 2.33 -5.47 -11.01
C PHE A 159 3.71 -4.82 -10.86
N LYS A 160 4.45 -5.19 -9.82
CA LYS A 160 5.79 -4.63 -9.54
C LYS A 160 6.78 -4.92 -10.64
N ASN A 161 6.82 -6.15 -11.14
CA ASN A 161 7.83 -6.59 -12.10
C ASN A 161 7.46 -6.31 -13.55
N GLY A 162 6.16 -6.32 -13.88
CA GLY A 162 5.67 -6.18 -15.25
C GLY A 162 5.24 -4.76 -15.64
N PHE A 163 4.80 -3.96 -14.69
CA PHE A 163 4.21 -2.64 -14.95
C PHE A 163 4.94 -1.50 -14.26
N LEU A 164 5.21 -1.64 -12.96
CA LEU A 164 5.79 -0.55 -12.18
C LEU A 164 7.32 -0.44 -12.35
N GLY A 165 8.00 -1.58 -12.43
CA GLY A 165 9.46 -1.62 -12.30
C GLY A 165 9.91 -1.53 -10.82
N SER A 166 11.11 -2.02 -10.56
CA SER A 166 11.74 -1.92 -9.24
C SER A 166 13.26 -1.85 -9.40
N PRO A 167 13.88 -0.76 -8.97
CA PRO A 167 13.31 0.45 -8.34
C PRO A 167 12.52 1.33 -9.33
N LEU A 168 11.71 2.28 -8.79
CA LEU A 168 11.13 3.36 -9.60
C LEU A 168 12.23 4.16 -10.27
N MET A 169 12.10 4.41 -11.58
CA MET A 169 13.12 5.10 -12.37
C MET A 169 13.00 6.63 -12.30
N SER A 170 11.83 7.13 -11.98
CA SER A 170 11.57 8.57 -11.89
C SER A 170 12.13 9.17 -10.61
N GLN A 171 12.65 10.41 -10.69
CA GLN A 171 13.10 11.17 -9.55
C GLN A 171 12.03 12.15 -9.05
N GLY A 172 11.91 12.26 -7.74
CA GLY A 172 10.98 13.15 -7.06
C GLY A 172 9.56 12.58 -6.97
N TYR A 173 8.92 12.82 -5.82
CA TYR A 173 7.62 12.26 -5.47
C TYR A 173 6.54 12.45 -6.56
N GLY A 174 6.44 13.66 -7.15
CA GLY A 174 5.44 13.93 -8.18
C GLY A 174 5.63 13.12 -9.46
N ASN A 175 6.88 12.81 -9.85
CA ASN A 175 7.17 11.95 -10.99
C ASN A 175 6.92 10.49 -10.65
N GLN A 176 7.34 10.04 -9.48
CA GLN A 176 7.10 8.68 -9.00
C GLN A 176 5.59 8.40 -8.86
N SER A 177 4.83 9.36 -8.34
CA SER A 177 3.36 9.26 -8.28
C SER A 177 2.72 9.11 -9.67
N ARG A 178 3.21 9.86 -10.66
CA ARG A 178 2.75 9.72 -12.06
C ARG A 178 3.14 8.36 -12.67
N GLU A 179 4.34 7.88 -12.38
CA GLU A 179 4.81 6.56 -12.81
C GLU A 179 3.92 5.44 -12.26
N VAL A 180 3.57 5.52 -10.96
CA VAL A 180 2.60 4.60 -10.34
C VAL A 180 1.23 4.69 -11.02
N ALA A 181 0.71 5.91 -11.26
CA ALA A 181 -0.58 6.10 -11.92
C ALA A 181 -0.64 5.46 -13.31
N TRP A 182 0.39 5.67 -14.14
CA TRP A 182 0.48 5.05 -15.45
C TRP A 182 0.60 3.54 -15.38
N SER A 183 1.36 3.03 -14.41
CA SER A 183 1.51 1.59 -14.18
C SER A 183 0.19 0.94 -13.76
N VAL A 184 -0.57 1.60 -12.89
CA VAL A 184 -1.92 1.16 -12.49
C VAL A 184 -2.86 1.15 -13.70
N LEU A 185 -2.86 2.20 -14.52
CA LEU A 185 -3.68 2.26 -15.72
C LEU A 185 -3.34 1.12 -16.69
N ALA A 186 -2.05 0.92 -16.99
CA ALA A 186 -1.60 -0.15 -17.88
C ALA A 186 -1.96 -1.54 -17.35
N HIS A 187 -1.77 -1.77 -16.03
CA HIS A 187 -2.17 -3.01 -15.39
C HIS A 187 -3.69 -3.24 -15.48
N ASN A 188 -4.49 -2.22 -15.20
CA ASN A 188 -5.94 -2.35 -15.25
C ASN A 188 -6.43 -2.63 -16.67
N LEU A 189 -5.89 -1.98 -17.69
CA LEU A 189 -6.19 -2.30 -19.10
C LEU A 189 -5.82 -3.75 -19.42
N TRP A 190 -4.66 -4.22 -18.95
CA TRP A 190 -4.22 -5.58 -19.15
C TRP A 190 -5.13 -6.61 -18.44
N VAL A 191 -5.63 -6.31 -17.23
CA VAL A 191 -6.59 -7.13 -16.51
C VAL A 191 -7.91 -7.18 -17.24
N ILE A 192 -8.50 -6.01 -17.56
CA ILE A 192 -9.81 -5.88 -18.20
C ILE A 192 -9.82 -6.61 -19.55
N ALA A 193 -8.75 -6.52 -20.34
CA ALA A 193 -8.62 -7.21 -21.61
C ALA A 193 -8.66 -8.76 -21.49
N ARG A 194 -8.46 -9.30 -20.30
CA ARG A 194 -8.47 -10.74 -20.00
C ARG A 194 -9.71 -11.22 -19.25
N LEU A 195 -10.56 -10.30 -18.82
CA LEU A 195 -11.80 -10.67 -18.16
C LEU A 195 -12.77 -11.32 -19.17
N PRO A 196 -13.57 -12.30 -18.72
CA PRO A 196 -14.68 -12.81 -19.50
C PRO A 196 -15.64 -11.68 -19.90
N GLN A 197 -16.19 -11.72 -21.11
CA GLN A 197 -17.06 -10.64 -21.62
C GLN A 197 -18.25 -10.31 -20.69
N GLY A 198 -18.77 -11.30 -19.96
CA GLY A 198 -19.82 -11.09 -18.98
C GLY A 198 -19.41 -10.22 -17.79
N GLU A 199 -18.17 -10.37 -17.32
CA GLU A 199 -17.64 -9.54 -16.22
C GLU A 199 -17.35 -8.11 -16.67
N VAL A 200 -16.89 -7.94 -17.93
CA VAL A 200 -16.65 -6.59 -18.49
C VAL A 200 -17.95 -5.81 -18.57
N ARG A 201 -19.05 -6.44 -18.98
CA ARG A 201 -20.39 -5.81 -19.01
C ARG A 201 -20.86 -5.45 -17.60
N ALA A 202 -20.70 -6.33 -16.62
CA ALA A 202 -21.07 -6.05 -15.24
C ALA A 202 -20.30 -4.88 -14.64
N LEU A 203 -19.04 -4.67 -15.01
CA LEU A 203 -18.25 -3.51 -14.62
C LEU A 203 -18.74 -2.21 -15.29
N ALA A 204 -19.16 -2.28 -16.55
CA ALA A 204 -19.70 -1.14 -17.28
C ALA A 204 -21.07 -0.70 -16.77
N ASP A 205 -21.93 -1.66 -16.39
CA ASP A 205 -23.28 -1.39 -15.87
C ASP A 205 -23.27 -0.87 -14.42
N ALA A 206 -22.14 -1.02 -13.70
CA ALA A 206 -21.95 -0.56 -12.33
C ALA A 206 -21.33 0.85 -12.23
N SER A 207 -21.00 1.47 -13.37
CA SER A 207 -20.39 2.82 -13.47
C SER A 207 -21.44 3.87 -13.79
#